data_ab56e6ffb66bf46ee800ac0b1de5e502
#
_entry.id   ab56e6ffb66bf46ee800ac0b1de5e502
#
_cell.length_a   1.000
_cell.length_b   1.000
_cell.length_c   1.000
_cell.angle_alpha   90.00
_cell.angle_beta   90.00
_cell.angle_gamma   90.00
#
_symmetry.space_group_name_H-M   'P 1'
#
loop_
_entity.id
_entity.type
_entity.pdbx_description
1 polymer ?
#
loop_
_entity_poly.entity_id
_entity_poly.type
_entity_poly.pdbx_seq_one_letter_code
_entity_poly.pdbx_strand_id
1 'polypeptide(L)'
;MAVWVATDLHGNYDLWAQIKAFLKEDDTLIYLGDAVDRGSRGFEIFMELLNDERVCYLRGNHEEMMADAYLITEDSAKLLKHWLRNGGDPTKANINSLGLDWDTKKALMEKVYQLPCYAEYTSDVNGLKFILCHAGYTPGNFYNNMDKWRKEQYLLWSRDHWRLPWPQNPEYDNVVIVHGHTPILLMKEYGATNADGYSPYWYQDNHKLNLDAATANTGIAFLFNLDTLDWEYFFANPDFKA
;
A
#
# COMPACT_ATOMS: atom_id res chain seq x y z
N MET A 1 9.48 20.51 4.64
CA MET A 1 9.47 19.05 4.89
C MET A 1 8.05 18.66 5.22
N ALA A 2 7.41 17.87 4.39
CA ALA A 2 6.07 17.34 4.63
C ALA A 2 6.14 15.79 4.59
N VAL A 3 5.23 15.11 5.30
CA VAL A 3 5.13 13.66 5.29
C VAL A 3 3.87 13.24 4.51
N TRP A 4 4.11 12.59 3.40
CA TRP A 4 3.08 12.17 2.44
C TRP A 4 2.86 10.67 2.48
N VAL A 5 1.67 10.23 2.11
CA VAL A 5 1.30 8.81 2.01
C VAL A 5 0.66 8.53 0.66
N ALA A 6 1.08 7.44 0.01
CA ALA A 6 0.46 6.87 -1.19
C ALA A 6 0.43 5.34 -1.11
N THR A 7 -0.42 4.70 -1.91
CA THR A 7 -0.62 3.25 -1.91
C THR A 7 -1.16 2.74 -3.24
N ASP A 8 -1.05 1.42 -3.47
CA ASP A 8 -1.79 0.66 -4.49
C ASP A 8 -1.68 1.20 -5.93
N LEU A 9 -0.49 1.66 -6.35
CA LEU A 9 -0.27 2.17 -7.71
C LEU A 9 -0.35 1.09 -8.79
N HIS A 10 -0.12 -0.18 -8.41
CA HIS A 10 -0.32 -1.32 -9.29
C HIS A 10 0.24 -1.14 -10.71
N GLY A 11 1.53 -0.84 -10.81
CA GLY A 11 2.24 -0.74 -12.08
C GLY A 11 1.89 0.47 -12.95
N ASN A 12 1.12 1.43 -12.42
CA ASN A 12 0.81 2.68 -13.11
C ASN A 12 1.96 3.68 -12.95
N TYR A 13 2.94 3.56 -13.83
CA TYR A 13 4.15 4.38 -13.76
C TYR A 13 3.90 5.86 -14.05
N ASP A 14 2.88 6.20 -14.82
CA ASP A 14 2.56 7.61 -15.13
C ASP A 14 2.11 8.34 -13.85
N LEU A 15 1.33 7.67 -13.00
CA LEU A 15 0.96 8.21 -11.69
C LEU A 15 2.16 8.31 -10.75
N TRP A 16 3.01 7.28 -10.74
CA TRP A 16 4.25 7.32 -9.96
C TRP A 16 5.15 8.49 -10.38
N ALA A 17 5.32 8.71 -11.67
CA ALA A 17 6.10 9.83 -12.20
C ALA A 17 5.54 11.20 -11.78
N GLN A 18 4.21 11.35 -11.77
CA GLN A 18 3.56 12.57 -11.32
C GLN A 18 3.75 12.80 -9.81
N ILE A 19 3.55 11.76 -8.98
CA ILE A 19 3.78 11.82 -7.52
C ILE A 19 5.24 12.19 -7.24
N LYS A 20 6.19 11.52 -7.90
CA LYS A 20 7.62 11.78 -7.74
C LYS A 20 8.01 13.22 -8.11
N ALA A 21 7.39 13.76 -9.16
CA ALA A 21 7.62 15.15 -9.59
C ALA A 21 6.99 16.18 -8.65
N PHE A 22 5.93 15.82 -7.94
CA PHE A 22 5.26 16.67 -6.95
C PHE A 22 6.06 16.78 -5.64
N LEU A 23 6.68 15.68 -5.21
CA LEU A 23 7.46 15.60 -3.96
C LEU A 23 8.70 16.50 -4.04
N LYS A 24 8.89 17.32 -3.02
CA LYS A 24 10.09 18.15 -2.86
C LYS A 24 11.27 17.32 -2.34
N GLU A 25 12.47 17.87 -2.45
CA GLU A 25 13.69 17.18 -2.02
C GLU A 25 13.69 16.83 -0.53
N ASP A 26 13.09 17.67 0.30
CA ASP A 26 13.01 17.50 1.76
C ASP A 26 11.70 16.82 2.24
N ASP A 27 10.84 16.39 1.35
CA ASP A 27 9.62 15.65 1.70
C ASP A 27 9.92 14.16 1.92
N THR A 28 9.12 13.53 2.79
CA THR A 28 9.13 12.09 3.01
C THR A 28 7.87 11.46 2.44
N LEU A 29 8.00 10.34 1.76
CA LEU A 29 6.89 9.51 1.31
C LEU A 29 6.84 8.21 2.11
N ILE A 30 5.71 7.91 2.73
CA ILE A 30 5.41 6.57 3.26
C ILE A 30 4.54 5.87 2.23
N TYR A 31 5.08 4.84 1.57
CA TYR A 31 4.37 4.10 0.54
C TYR A 31 3.86 2.76 1.11
N LEU A 32 2.53 2.54 1.09
CA LEU A 32 1.90 1.46 1.85
C LEU A 32 1.86 0.10 1.14
N GLY A 33 2.58 -0.08 0.05
CA GLY A 33 2.64 -1.35 -0.67
C GLY A 33 1.79 -1.38 -1.95
N ASP A 34 1.83 -2.52 -2.64
CA ASP A 34 1.15 -2.79 -3.90
C ASP A 34 1.58 -1.84 -5.04
N ALA A 35 2.89 -1.68 -5.19
CA ALA A 35 3.48 -1.00 -6.34
C ALA A 35 3.43 -1.87 -7.61
N VAL A 36 3.49 -3.18 -7.44
CA VAL A 36 3.57 -4.19 -8.51
C VAL A 36 2.18 -4.68 -8.95
N ASP A 37 2.16 -5.44 -10.03
CA ASP A 37 1.02 -6.15 -10.61
C ASP A 37 -0.02 -5.25 -11.32
N ARG A 38 -0.85 -5.87 -12.14
CA ARG A 38 -1.94 -5.28 -12.95
C ARG A 38 -1.44 -4.33 -14.05
N GLY A 39 -0.63 -3.33 -13.73
CA GLY A 39 -0.02 -2.43 -14.72
C GLY A 39 1.34 -2.92 -15.21
N SER A 40 1.82 -2.33 -16.30
CA SER A 40 2.94 -2.86 -17.08
C SER A 40 4.33 -2.56 -16.52
N ARG A 41 4.46 -1.57 -15.61
CA ARG A 41 5.76 -1.09 -15.11
C ARG A 41 5.89 -1.18 -13.58
N GLY A 42 5.20 -2.14 -12.97
CA GLY A 42 5.17 -2.28 -11.50
C GLY A 42 6.53 -2.59 -10.90
N PHE A 43 7.34 -3.41 -11.57
CA PHE A 43 8.69 -3.72 -11.07
C PHE A 43 9.65 -2.53 -11.17
N GLU A 44 9.46 -1.64 -12.12
CA GLU A 44 10.23 -0.39 -12.19
C GLU A 44 9.87 0.54 -11.02
N ILE A 45 8.58 0.69 -10.70
CA ILE A 45 8.13 1.45 -9.52
C ILE A 45 8.75 0.85 -8.25
N PHE A 46 8.66 -0.48 -8.10
CA PHE A 46 9.25 -1.20 -6.96
C PHE A 46 10.74 -0.88 -6.79
N MET A 47 11.52 -0.95 -7.88
CA MET A 47 12.96 -0.66 -7.82
C MET A 47 13.24 0.81 -7.47
N GLU A 48 12.45 1.74 -8.00
CA GLU A 48 12.62 3.16 -7.70
C GLU A 48 12.28 3.47 -6.24
N LEU A 49 11.18 2.90 -5.70
CA LEU A 49 10.80 3.04 -4.30
C LEU A 49 11.87 2.48 -3.35
N LEU A 50 12.48 1.34 -3.71
CA LEU A 50 13.57 0.73 -2.92
C LEU A 50 14.85 1.59 -2.85
N ASN A 51 15.07 2.44 -3.85
CA ASN A 51 16.32 3.21 -3.99
C ASN A 51 16.14 4.70 -3.72
N ASP A 52 14.94 5.19 -3.41
CA ASP A 52 14.72 6.59 -3.04
C ASP A 52 14.80 6.74 -1.51
N GLU A 53 15.84 7.43 -1.02
CA GLU A 53 16.10 7.64 0.42
C GLU A 53 14.98 8.43 1.13
N ARG A 54 14.11 9.12 0.38
CA ARG A 54 12.95 9.83 0.92
C ARG A 54 11.78 8.89 1.22
N VAL A 55 11.84 7.62 0.79
CA VAL A 55 10.72 6.70 0.83
C VAL A 55 10.85 5.70 1.98
N CYS A 56 9.85 5.68 2.86
CA CYS A 56 9.58 4.55 3.75
C CYS A 56 8.62 3.60 3.03
N TYR A 57 9.17 2.54 2.42
CA TYR A 57 8.37 1.57 1.65
C TYR A 57 7.89 0.44 2.55
N LEU A 58 6.57 0.28 2.69
CA LEU A 58 5.95 -0.85 3.38
C LEU A 58 5.65 -1.98 2.40
N ARG A 59 5.73 -3.22 2.88
CA ARG A 59 5.36 -4.39 2.09
C ARG A 59 3.85 -4.45 1.88
N GLY A 60 3.42 -4.65 0.62
CA GLY A 60 2.06 -5.03 0.27
C GLY A 60 1.95 -6.54 0.03
N ASN A 61 0.73 -7.05 -0.10
CA ASN A 61 0.51 -8.47 -0.37
C ASN A 61 0.90 -8.84 -1.81
N HIS A 62 0.90 -7.91 -2.75
CA HIS A 62 1.35 -8.17 -4.12
C HIS A 62 2.87 -8.28 -4.21
N GLU A 63 3.64 -7.49 -3.45
CA GLU A 63 5.08 -7.69 -3.31
C GLU A 63 5.38 -9.07 -2.69
N GLU A 64 4.64 -9.48 -1.64
CA GLU A 64 4.81 -10.80 -1.02
C GLU A 64 4.53 -11.92 -2.01
N MET A 65 3.40 -11.91 -2.74
CA MET A 65 3.08 -12.91 -3.76
C MET A 65 4.15 -13.01 -4.85
N MET A 66 4.69 -11.87 -5.30
CA MET A 66 5.80 -11.82 -6.26
C MET A 66 7.04 -12.51 -5.69
N ALA A 67 7.47 -12.16 -4.48
CA ALA A 67 8.65 -12.74 -3.85
C ALA A 67 8.49 -14.25 -3.59
N ASP A 68 7.34 -14.68 -3.09
CA ASP A 68 7.00 -16.09 -2.88
C ASP A 68 7.13 -16.91 -4.17
N ALA A 69 6.62 -16.36 -5.29
CA ALA A 69 6.66 -17.03 -6.59
C ALA A 69 8.10 -17.23 -7.13
N TYR A 70 9.04 -16.39 -6.71
CA TYR A 70 10.46 -16.48 -7.14
C TYR A 70 11.34 -17.23 -6.15
N LEU A 71 11.09 -17.13 -4.84
CA LEU A 71 12.02 -17.62 -3.81
C LEU A 71 11.62 -18.94 -3.21
N ILE A 72 10.33 -19.27 -3.11
CA ILE A 72 9.86 -20.49 -2.48
C ILE A 72 9.86 -21.62 -3.51
N THR A 73 10.69 -22.63 -3.28
CA THR A 73 10.82 -23.81 -4.17
C THR A 73 9.73 -24.85 -3.93
N GLU A 74 9.31 -25.01 -2.68
CA GLU A 74 8.18 -25.85 -2.32
C GLU A 74 6.87 -25.22 -2.82
N ASP A 75 6.03 -26.00 -3.48
CA ASP A 75 4.78 -25.52 -4.09
C ASP A 75 4.96 -24.37 -5.12
N SER A 76 6.15 -24.21 -5.72
CA SER A 76 6.47 -23.09 -6.62
C SER A 76 5.44 -22.90 -7.75
N ALA A 77 4.93 -23.97 -8.34
CA ALA A 77 3.91 -23.89 -9.38
C ALA A 77 2.56 -23.33 -8.86
N LYS A 78 2.22 -23.64 -7.60
CA LYS A 78 0.99 -23.15 -6.95
C LYS A 78 1.13 -21.67 -6.59
N LEU A 79 2.28 -21.27 -6.05
CA LEU A 79 2.56 -19.87 -5.70
C LEU A 79 2.62 -18.99 -6.95
N LEU A 80 3.30 -19.43 -8.00
CA LEU A 80 3.32 -18.74 -9.28
C LEU A 80 1.89 -18.59 -9.83
N LYS A 81 1.09 -19.66 -9.84
CA LYS A 81 -0.29 -19.60 -10.31
C LYS A 81 -1.16 -18.67 -9.45
N HIS A 82 -0.92 -18.63 -8.13
CA HIS A 82 -1.62 -17.73 -7.23
C HIS A 82 -1.30 -16.27 -7.58
N TRP A 83 -0.02 -15.92 -7.70
CA TRP A 83 0.42 -14.59 -8.08
C TRP A 83 -0.14 -14.14 -9.44
N LEU A 84 0.00 -14.99 -10.49
CA LEU A 84 -0.52 -14.66 -11.83
C LEU A 84 -2.03 -14.44 -11.84
N ARG A 85 -2.81 -15.21 -11.07
CA ARG A 85 -4.27 -15.01 -10.94
C ARG A 85 -4.65 -13.69 -10.26
N ASN A 86 -3.76 -13.13 -9.47
CA ASN A 86 -3.93 -11.83 -8.83
C ASN A 86 -3.37 -10.66 -9.64
N GLY A 87 -2.96 -10.89 -10.90
CA GLY A 87 -2.52 -9.84 -11.82
C GLY A 87 -1.01 -9.71 -11.97
N GLY A 88 -0.25 -10.77 -11.66
CA GLY A 88 1.22 -10.78 -11.73
C GLY A 88 1.81 -10.87 -13.15
N ASP A 89 1.01 -11.21 -14.17
CA ASP A 89 1.52 -11.37 -15.54
C ASP A 89 2.26 -10.15 -16.09
N PRO A 90 1.75 -8.90 -15.97
CA PRO A 90 2.46 -7.72 -16.44
C PRO A 90 3.78 -7.49 -15.69
N THR A 91 3.79 -7.67 -14.36
CA THR A 91 5.02 -7.54 -13.57
C THR A 91 6.06 -8.59 -13.96
N LYS A 92 5.65 -9.83 -14.16
CA LYS A 92 6.54 -10.89 -14.65
C LYS A 92 7.13 -10.55 -16.02
N ALA A 93 6.31 -10.02 -16.94
CA ALA A 93 6.78 -9.56 -18.25
C ALA A 93 7.77 -8.38 -18.11
N ASN A 94 7.48 -7.43 -17.22
CA ASN A 94 8.36 -6.29 -16.93
C ASN A 94 9.72 -6.76 -16.36
N ILE A 95 9.75 -7.66 -15.38
CA ILE A 95 10.98 -8.26 -14.85
C ILE A 95 11.81 -8.92 -15.95
N ASN A 96 11.16 -9.65 -16.85
CA ASN A 96 11.85 -10.33 -17.95
C ASN A 96 12.42 -9.35 -18.98
N SER A 97 11.74 -8.23 -19.25
CA SER A 97 12.19 -7.21 -20.20
C SER A 97 13.43 -6.45 -19.74
N LEU A 98 13.68 -6.40 -18.42
CA LEU A 98 14.83 -5.70 -17.84
C LEU A 98 16.15 -6.47 -17.99
N GLY A 99 16.12 -7.71 -18.47
CA GLY A 99 17.32 -8.52 -18.73
C GLY A 99 18.16 -8.82 -17.49
N LEU A 100 17.58 -8.73 -16.29
CA LEU A 100 18.26 -9.02 -15.03
C LEU A 100 18.63 -10.51 -14.94
N ASP A 101 19.84 -10.81 -14.45
CA ASP A 101 20.22 -12.19 -14.12
C ASP A 101 19.44 -12.74 -12.92
N TRP A 102 19.59 -14.04 -12.68
CA TRP A 102 18.87 -14.71 -11.60
C TRP A 102 19.29 -14.21 -10.21
N ASP A 103 20.58 -13.98 -9.98
CA ASP A 103 21.10 -13.57 -8.68
C ASP A 103 20.60 -12.16 -8.32
N THR A 104 20.58 -11.25 -9.30
CA THR A 104 20.01 -9.92 -9.13
C THR A 104 18.50 -9.98 -8.83
N LYS A 105 17.73 -10.78 -9.60
CA LYS A 105 16.31 -10.98 -9.33
C LYS A 105 16.09 -11.51 -7.92
N LYS A 106 16.82 -12.55 -7.53
CA LYS A 106 16.73 -13.16 -6.21
C LYS A 106 17.01 -12.14 -5.10
N ALA A 107 18.09 -11.38 -5.22
CA ALA A 107 18.45 -10.35 -4.25
C ALA A 107 17.38 -9.28 -4.10
N LEU A 108 16.72 -8.88 -5.19
CA LEU A 108 15.60 -7.93 -5.15
C LEU A 108 14.36 -8.53 -4.48
N MET A 109 14.05 -9.81 -4.74
CA MET A 109 12.94 -10.49 -4.08
C MET A 109 13.18 -10.68 -2.57
N GLU A 110 14.42 -10.98 -2.18
CA GLU A 110 14.80 -11.07 -0.75
C GLU A 110 14.61 -9.74 -0.01
N LYS A 111 14.78 -8.59 -0.68
CA LYS A 111 14.49 -7.28 -0.10
C LYS A 111 13.00 -7.11 0.26
N VAL A 112 12.10 -7.76 -0.45
CA VAL A 112 10.66 -7.70 -0.12
C VAL A 112 10.39 -8.14 1.31
N TYR A 113 11.02 -9.24 1.76
CA TYR A 113 10.83 -9.73 3.14
C TYR A 113 11.50 -8.84 4.20
N GLN A 114 12.38 -7.93 3.78
CA GLN A 114 13.00 -6.94 4.66
C GLN A 114 12.15 -5.67 4.80
N LEU A 115 11.20 -5.45 3.89
CA LEU A 115 10.28 -4.31 3.98
C LEU A 115 9.42 -4.42 5.25
N PRO A 116 9.26 -3.34 6.01
CA PRO A 116 8.37 -3.33 7.16
C PRO A 116 6.91 -3.53 6.72
N CYS A 117 6.09 -4.15 7.58
CA CYS A 117 4.66 -4.34 7.34
C CYS A 117 3.81 -3.19 7.89
N TYR A 118 4.39 -2.34 8.73
CA TYR A 118 3.75 -1.13 9.24
C TYR A 118 4.81 -0.09 9.62
N ALA A 119 4.36 1.16 9.72
CA ALA A 119 5.14 2.28 10.26
C ALA A 119 4.28 3.09 11.23
N GLU A 120 4.92 3.85 12.10
CA GLU A 120 4.27 4.83 12.97
C GLU A 120 4.82 6.21 12.68
N TYR A 121 3.94 7.19 12.67
CA TYR A 121 4.30 8.60 12.55
C TYR A 121 3.46 9.42 13.53
N THR A 122 4.07 10.34 14.24
CA THR A 122 3.34 11.31 15.08
C THR A 122 3.59 12.71 14.52
N SER A 123 2.50 13.38 14.15
CA SER A 123 2.59 14.73 13.62
C SER A 123 2.73 15.75 14.76
N ASP A 124 3.79 16.55 14.69
CA ASP A 124 3.98 17.69 15.58
C ASP A 124 3.04 18.87 15.25
N VAL A 125 2.36 18.83 14.10
CA VAL A 125 1.47 19.90 13.62
C VAL A 125 0.05 19.72 14.17
N ASN A 126 -0.50 18.49 14.08
CA ASN A 126 -1.88 18.21 14.47
C ASN A 126 -2.00 17.32 15.72
N GLY A 127 -0.89 16.76 16.21
CA GLY A 127 -0.85 15.92 17.42
C GLY A 127 -1.39 14.50 17.23
N LEU A 128 -1.74 14.10 16.00
CA LEU A 128 -2.23 12.76 15.71
C LEU A 128 -1.07 11.76 15.60
N LYS A 129 -1.29 10.57 16.11
CA LYS A 129 -0.44 9.40 15.91
C LYS A 129 -1.02 8.54 14.78
N PHE A 130 -0.29 8.40 13.70
CA PHE A 130 -0.66 7.55 12.58
C PHE A 130 0.01 6.18 12.69
N ILE A 131 -0.78 5.12 12.51
CA ILE A 131 -0.31 3.76 12.28
C ILE A 131 -0.60 3.46 10.82
N LEU A 132 0.46 3.27 10.04
CA LEU A 132 0.39 3.08 8.60
C LEU A 132 0.68 1.61 8.28
N CYS A 133 -0.18 0.97 7.51
CA CYS A 133 -0.03 -0.41 7.10
C CYS A 133 -0.68 -0.62 5.72
N HIS A 134 -0.39 -1.76 5.09
CA HIS A 134 -0.98 -2.03 3.77
C HIS A 134 -2.49 -2.30 3.86
N ALA A 135 -2.92 -3.35 4.59
CA ALA A 135 -4.32 -3.77 4.58
C ALA A 135 -5.11 -3.35 5.82
N GLY A 136 -4.57 -3.54 7.01
CA GLY A 136 -5.29 -3.16 8.20
C GLY A 136 -4.54 -3.40 9.50
N TYR A 137 -4.95 -2.66 10.51
CA TYR A 137 -4.42 -2.73 11.87
C TYR A 137 -5.59 -2.66 12.87
N THR A 138 -5.46 -3.35 13.99
CA THR A 138 -6.43 -3.29 15.10
C THR A 138 -5.68 -2.97 16.38
N PRO A 139 -5.95 -1.81 17.03
CA PRO A 139 -5.25 -1.42 18.25
C PRO A 139 -5.62 -2.32 19.46
N GLY A 140 -4.82 -2.21 20.52
CA GLY A 140 -5.03 -2.94 21.75
C GLY A 140 -4.43 -4.35 21.75
N ASN A 141 -5.08 -5.24 22.50
CA ASN A 141 -4.58 -6.59 22.76
C ASN A 141 -4.78 -7.59 21.61
N PHE A 142 -5.23 -7.12 20.46
CA PHE A 142 -5.60 -7.98 19.33
C PHE A 142 -4.45 -8.92 18.89
N TYR A 143 -3.21 -8.41 18.92
CA TYR A 143 -2.04 -9.17 18.49
C TYR A 143 -1.35 -10.00 19.57
N ASN A 144 -1.79 -9.95 20.84
CA ASN A 144 -1.06 -10.56 21.95
C ASN A 144 -0.85 -12.08 21.80
N ASN A 145 -1.77 -12.77 21.16
CA ASN A 145 -1.72 -14.23 20.96
C ASN A 145 -1.33 -14.62 19.53
N MET A 146 -0.84 -13.70 18.73
CA MET A 146 -0.40 -13.96 17.35
C MET A 146 1.11 -14.11 17.30
N ASP A 147 1.59 -15.13 16.59
CA ASP A 147 2.99 -15.21 16.17
C ASP A 147 3.30 -14.12 15.11
N LYS A 148 4.58 -13.95 14.81
CA LYS A 148 5.04 -12.93 13.85
C LYS A 148 4.37 -13.09 12.49
N TRP A 149 4.29 -14.32 11.98
CA TRP A 149 3.71 -14.59 10.67
C TRP A 149 2.22 -14.20 10.59
N ARG A 150 1.42 -14.57 11.60
CA ARG A 150 0.00 -14.19 11.65
C ARG A 150 -0.22 -12.70 11.73
N LYS A 151 0.66 -11.99 12.48
CA LYS A 151 0.63 -10.51 12.52
C LYS A 151 0.88 -9.90 11.15
N GLU A 152 1.94 -10.36 10.46
CA GLU A 152 2.25 -9.90 9.11
C GLU A 152 1.13 -10.21 8.13
N GLN A 153 0.57 -11.42 8.14
CA GLN A 153 -0.57 -11.77 7.29
C GLN A 153 -1.80 -10.89 7.56
N TYR A 154 -2.07 -10.53 8.80
CA TYR A 154 -3.14 -9.59 9.11
C TYR A 154 -2.87 -8.20 8.54
N LEU A 155 -1.67 -7.67 8.69
CA LEU A 155 -1.26 -6.36 8.19
C LEU A 155 -1.31 -6.27 6.66
N LEU A 156 -1.11 -7.39 5.96
CA LEU A 156 -1.03 -7.46 4.49
C LEU A 156 -2.35 -7.86 3.80
N TRP A 157 -3.25 -8.57 4.50
CA TRP A 157 -4.40 -9.21 3.86
C TRP A 157 -5.74 -8.91 4.51
N SER A 158 -5.78 -8.30 5.70
CA SER A 158 -7.02 -8.12 6.46
C SER A 158 -8.03 -7.27 5.71
N ARG A 159 -9.27 -7.79 5.66
CA ARG A 159 -10.46 -7.05 5.24
C ARG A 159 -11.52 -6.96 6.34
N ASP A 160 -11.21 -7.40 7.55
CA ASP A 160 -12.15 -7.45 8.67
C ASP A 160 -11.99 -6.26 9.61
N HIS A 161 -10.78 -5.65 9.65
CA HIS A 161 -10.46 -4.56 10.60
C HIS A 161 -11.43 -3.37 10.52
N TRP A 162 -11.98 -3.08 9.36
CA TRP A 162 -12.91 -1.98 9.16
C TRP A 162 -14.30 -2.20 9.78
N ARG A 163 -14.71 -3.47 10.00
CA ARG A 163 -15.94 -3.82 10.71
C ARG A 163 -15.76 -3.85 12.23
N LEU A 164 -14.51 -3.93 12.68
CA LEU A 164 -14.22 -3.96 14.10
C LEU A 164 -14.41 -2.56 14.70
N PRO A 165 -15.22 -2.44 15.76
CA PRO A 165 -15.44 -1.15 16.39
C PRO A 165 -14.13 -0.59 16.93
N TRP A 166 -14.02 0.74 16.94
CA TRP A 166 -12.87 1.40 17.56
C TRP A 166 -12.87 1.13 19.08
N PRO A 167 -11.73 0.82 19.69
CA PRO A 167 -11.65 0.59 21.13
C PRO A 167 -12.03 1.85 21.91
N GLN A 168 -12.91 1.70 22.88
CA GLN A 168 -13.30 2.79 23.78
C GLN A 168 -12.24 2.94 24.89
N ASN A 169 -11.05 3.44 24.53
CA ASN A 169 -9.92 3.65 25.43
C ASN A 169 -9.24 4.99 25.05
N PRO A 170 -9.13 5.94 26.01
CA PRO A 170 -8.51 7.26 25.77
C PRO A 170 -7.07 7.21 25.20
N GLU A 171 -6.36 6.11 25.39
CA GLU A 171 -5.03 5.87 24.80
C GLU A 171 -5.05 5.95 23.27
N TYR A 172 -6.22 5.70 22.64
CA TYR A 172 -6.36 5.68 21.19
C TYR A 172 -7.14 6.86 20.62
N ASP A 173 -7.49 7.86 21.42
CA ASP A 173 -8.30 9.01 20.98
C ASP A 173 -7.61 9.86 19.91
N ASN A 174 -6.28 9.90 19.89
CA ASN A 174 -5.48 10.61 18.89
C ASN A 174 -4.80 9.67 17.87
N VAL A 175 -5.21 8.40 17.81
CA VAL A 175 -4.64 7.42 16.87
C VAL A 175 -5.48 7.32 15.60
N VAL A 176 -4.82 7.34 14.46
CA VAL A 176 -5.42 7.13 13.13
C VAL A 176 -4.71 5.99 12.43
N ILE A 177 -5.45 5.03 11.89
CA ILE A 177 -4.93 3.98 11.02
C ILE A 177 -5.08 4.41 9.57
N VAL A 178 -3.98 4.43 8.82
CA VAL A 178 -3.97 4.72 7.38
C VAL A 178 -3.63 3.45 6.61
N HIS A 179 -4.43 3.10 5.62
CA HIS A 179 -4.27 1.86 4.86
C HIS A 179 -4.75 1.97 3.40
N GLY A 180 -4.46 0.94 2.61
CA GLY A 180 -4.95 0.71 1.25
C GLY A 180 -5.62 -0.66 1.09
N HIS A 181 -5.15 -1.47 0.11
CA HIS A 181 -5.49 -2.87 -0.14
C HIS A 181 -6.95 -3.15 -0.54
N THR A 182 -7.91 -2.56 0.13
CA THR A 182 -9.33 -2.74 -0.17
C THR A 182 -9.86 -1.50 -0.86
N PRO A 183 -10.14 -1.55 -2.17
CA PRO A 183 -10.65 -0.41 -2.91
C PRO A 183 -11.81 0.29 -2.20
N ILE A 184 -11.74 1.60 -2.08
CA ILE A 184 -12.79 2.42 -1.44
C ILE A 184 -14.17 2.10 -2.02
N LEU A 185 -14.27 1.89 -3.33
CA LEU A 185 -15.52 1.54 -4.00
C LEU A 185 -16.13 0.23 -3.49
N LEU A 186 -15.31 -0.76 -3.12
CA LEU A 186 -15.78 -2.03 -2.57
C LEU A 186 -16.30 -1.90 -1.15
N MET A 187 -15.93 -0.85 -0.42
CA MET A 187 -16.44 -0.61 0.94
C MET A 187 -17.95 -0.38 0.97
N LYS A 188 -18.58 0.02 -0.15
CA LYS A 188 -20.04 0.11 -0.28
C LYS A 188 -20.75 -1.23 -0.08
N GLU A 189 -20.16 -2.32 -0.58
CA GLU A 189 -20.72 -3.68 -0.43
C GLU A 189 -20.80 -4.12 1.04
N TYR A 190 -20.09 -3.43 1.89
CA TYR A 190 -20.01 -3.71 3.33
C TYR A 190 -20.64 -2.61 4.19
N GLY A 191 -21.47 -1.77 3.58
CA GLY A 191 -22.29 -0.79 4.28
C GLY A 191 -21.65 0.60 4.47
N ALA A 192 -20.51 0.88 3.81
CA ALA A 192 -19.94 2.22 3.82
C ALA A 192 -20.83 3.20 3.06
N THR A 193 -21.19 4.31 3.69
CA THR A 193 -21.87 5.42 3.06
C THR A 193 -20.84 6.39 2.49
N ASN A 194 -21.13 6.99 1.32
CA ASN A 194 -20.27 8.01 0.69
C ASN A 194 -18.87 7.55 0.24
N ALA A 195 -18.62 6.24 0.14
CA ALA A 195 -17.38 5.69 -0.42
C ALA A 195 -17.44 5.81 -1.95
N ASP A 196 -17.09 6.96 -2.52
CA ASP A 196 -17.22 7.25 -3.96
C ASP A 196 -16.00 6.83 -4.79
N GLY A 197 -14.85 6.59 -4.14
CA GLY A 197 -13.58 6.23 -4.79
C GLY A 197 -12.84 7.41 -5.42
N TYR A 198 -13.35 8.63 -5.27
CA TYR A 198 -12.75 9.87 -5.79
C TYR A 198 -12.13 10.74 -4.69
N SER A 199 -12.19 10.28 -3.45
CA SER A 199 -11.59 10.95 -2.29
C SER A 199 -11.10 9.92 -1.27
N PRO A 200 -10.09 10.25 -0.44
CA PRO A 200 -9.72 9.47 0.72
C PRO A 200 -10.93 9.19 1.61
N TYR A 201 -11.09 7.96 2.07
CA TYR A 201 -12.28 7.56 2.81
C TYR A 201 -12.02 7.43 4.31
N TRP A 202 -12.57 8.37 5.08
CA TRP A 202 -12.55 8.37 6.54
C TRP A 202 -13.71 7.56 7.12
N TYR A 203 -13.46 6.77 8.16
CA TYR A 203 -14.47 5.98 8.84
C TYR A 203 -14.11 5.68 10.30
N GLN A 204 -15.02 5.03 11.06
CA GLN A 204 -14.85 4.78 12.49
C GLN A 204 -14.51 6.06 13.27
N ASP A 205 -15.40 7.07 13.15
CA ASP A 205 -15.27 8.39 13.80
C ASP A 205 -13.92 9.07 13.51
N ASN A 206 -13.41 8.94 12.28
CA ASN A 206 -12.13 9.46 11.78
C ASN A 206 -10.88 8.79 12.39
N HIS A 207 -11.02 7.61 12.95
CA HIS A 207 -9.88 6.82 13.41
C HIS A 207 -9.27 5.92 12.32
N LYS A 208 -9.90 5.84 11.16
CA LYS A 208 -9.38 5.04 10.04
C LYS A 208 -9.53 5.80 8.73
N LEU A 209 -8.49 5.72 7.91
CA LEU A 209 -8.39 6.35 6.60
C LEU A 209 -7.97 5.33 5.55
N ASN A 210 -8.81 5.13 4.54
CA ASN A 210 -8.50 4.31 3.37
C ASN A 210 -8.09 5.21 2.20
N LEU A 211 -6.95 4.90 1.56
CA LEU A 211 -6.39 5.62 0.42
C LEU A 211 -6.42 4.83 -0.90
N ASP A 212 -6.96 3.61 -0.93
CA ASP A 212 -7.01 2.79 -2.15
C ASP A 212 -8.10 3.26 -3.12
N ALA A 213 -7.69 4.03 -4.11
CA ALA A 213 -8.55 4.54 -5.17
C ALA A 213 -8.92 3.50 -6.25
N ALA A 214 -8.53 2.22 -6.09
CA ALA A 214 -8.62 1.20 -7.15
C ALA A 214 -7.80 1.58 -8.41
N THR A 215 -6.61 2.10 -8.25
CA THR A 215 -5.77 2.74 -9.28
C THR A 215 -5.68 1.95 -10.58
N ALA A 216 -5.55 0.62 -10.52
CA ALA A 216 -5.50 -0.23 -11.69
C ALA A 216 -6.77 -0.17 -12.57
N ASN A 217 -7.91 0.21 -12.00
CA ASN A 217 -9.20 0.30 -12.68
C ASN A 217 -9.60 1.74 -12.98
N THR A 218 -9.28 2.66 -12.07
CA THR A 218 -9.72 4.05 -12.15
C THR A 218 -8.69 4.97 -12.81
N GLY A 219 -7.41 4.59 -12.80
CA GLY A 219 -6.32 5.48 -13.17
C GLY A 219 -6.13 6.65 -12.21
N ILE A 220 -6.62 6.53 -10.98
CA ILE A 220 -6.55 7.58 -9.95
C ILE A 220 -5.59 7.16 -8.84
N ALA A 221 -4.85 8.11 -8.29
CA ALA A 221 -4.08 7.94 -7.07
C ALA A 221 -4.25 9.16 -6.16
N PHE A 222 -4.19 8.91 -4.85
CA PHE A 222 -4.15 9.94 -3.83
C PHE A 222 -2.75 10.06 -3.24
N LEU A 223 -2.38 11.28 -2.89
CA LEU A 223 -1.21 11.60 -2.10
C LEU A 223 -1.69 12.40 -0.90
N PHE A 224 -1.65 11.80 0.30
CA PHE A 224 -2.22 12.36 1.52
C PHE A 224 -1.13 12.92 2.43
N ASN A 225 -1.32 14.12 2.96
CA ASN A 225 -0.41 14.79 3.87
C ASN A 225 -0.79 14.50 5.33
N LEU A 226 0.11 13.87 6.10
CA LEU A 226 -0.17 13.50 7.49
C LEU A 226 -0.18 14.71 8.45
N ASP A 227 0.46 15.81 8.09
CA ASP A 227 0.55 16.98 8.94
C ASP A 227 -0.65 17.92 8.78
N THR A 228 -1.04 18.19 7.54
CA THR A 228 -2.15 19.11 7.23
C THR A 228 -3.48 18.43 7.06
N LEU A 229 -3.49 17.11 6.85
CA LEU A 229 -4.67 16.30 6.48
C LEU A 229 -5.23 16.66 5.10
N ASP A 230 -4.53 17.46 4.30
CA ASP A 230 -4.85 17.72 2.91
C ASP A 230 -4.43 16.56 2.03
N TRP A 231 -4.92 16.52 0.82
CA TRP A 231 -4.57 15.50 -0.16
C TRP A 231 -4.57 16.04 -1.57
N GLU A 232 -3.71 15.44 -2.38
CA GLU A 232 -3.59 15.68 -3.81
C GLU A 232 -4.11 14.48 -4.59
N TYR A 233 -4.43 14.70 -5.85
CA TYR A 233 -5.17 13.80 -6.67
C TYR A 233 -4.53 13.75 -8.07
N PHE A 234 -4.16 12.57 -8.51
CA PHE A 234 -3.44 12.36 -9.76
C PHE A 234 -4.24 11.45 -10.69
N PHE A 235 -4.16 11.73 -11.99
CA PHE A 235 -4.76 10.93 -13.04
C PHE A 235 -3.70 10.35 -13.97
N ALA A 236 -3.81 9.08 -14.30
CA ALA A 236 -2.88 8.38 -15.18
C ALA A 236 -2.82 8.90 -16.62
N ASN A 237 -3.89 9.53 -17.09
CA ASN A 237 -3.97 10.14 -18.43
C ASN A 237 -5.11 11.14 -18.43
N PRO A 238 -4.94 12.39 -18.95
CA PRO A 238 -6.04 13.33 -19.13
C PRO A 238 -7.15 12.81 -20.06
N ASP A 239 -6.86 11.79 -20.89
CA ASP A 239 -7.84 11.12 -21.75
C ASP A 239 -8.48 9.87 -21.10
N PHE A 240 -8.10 9.51 -19.88
CA PHE A 240 -8.72 8.42 -19.14
C PHE A 240 -10.15 8.84 -18.76
N LYS A 241 -11.12 8.31 -19.48
CA LYS A 241 -12.53 8.44 -19.11
C LYS A 241 -12.84 7.31 -18.13
N ALA A 242 -13.03 7.67 -16.86
CA ALA A 242 -13.55 6.79 -15.82
C ALA A 242 -14.90 6.17 -16.22
#